data_a527cdb5a18e171bc0298e93000417b6
#
_entry.id   a527cdb5a18e171bc0298e93000417b6
#
_cell.length_a   1.000
_cell.length_b   1.000
_cell.length_c   1.000
_cell.angle_alpha   90.00
_cell.angle_beta   90.00
_cell.angle_gamma   90.00
#
_symmetry.space_group_name_H-M   'P 1'
#
loop_
_entity.id
_entity.type
_entity.pdbx_description
1 polymer ?
#
loop_
_entity_poly.entity_id
_entity_poly.type
_entity_poly.pdbx_seq_one_letter_code
_entity_poly.pdbx_strand_id
1 'polypeptide(L)'
;AIKLHTGEPHGPNILPREMVRGFQANIPDSSIVECNVLYPSPRQTTEGHRETLRTNGWTFCPVDIMDEDGDVSLPGKGLTELSVGKHILNYDAMLVLTHFKGHTVGGFGGSLKNISIGCASGKLGKQQIHQLPGDGTWPGGPLFMERMVEGGKAITNHFGQHITYINVLRNMSVDCDCAGLGAAAPTTPDLGIIASTDILAVDQASVDMVYALPEAQRRDLVERIESRSGLRQLEYMKLQGMGNNQYDLITV
;
A
#
# COMPACT_ATOMS: atom_id res chain seq x y z
N ALA A 1 -13.23 -5.59 -4.55
CA ALA A 1 -12.10 -5.82 -3.63
C ALA A 1 -11.92 -4.63 -2.68
N ILE A 2 -11.55 -4.88 -1.43
CA ILE A 2 -11.03 -3.86 -0.50
C ILE A 2 -9.55 -4.18 -0.27
N LYS A 3 -8.65 -3.44 -0.94
CA LYS A 3 -7.21 -3.62 -0.79
C LYS A 3 -6.72 -2.93 0.49
N LEU A 4 -6.25 -3.71 1.41
CA LEU A 4 -5.82 -3.31 2.74
C LEU A 4 -4.41 -3.85 3.02
N HIS A 5 -3.69 -3.25 3.95
CA HIS A 5 -2.54 -3.87 4.60
C HIS A 5 -3.00 -4.41 5.96
N THR A 6 -3.12 -5.72 6.08
CA THR A 6 -3.66 -6.38 7.28
C THR A 6 -2.67 -6.48 8.44
N GLY A 7 -1.40 -6.15 8.19
CA GLY A 7 -0.32 -6.10 9.19
C GLY A 7 0.33 -7.44 9.50
N GLU A 8 1.49 -7.38 10.12
CA GLU A 8 2.13 -8.53 10.75
C GLU A 8 1.41 -8.90 12.05
N PRO A 9 1.62 -10.12 12.61
CA PRO A 9 0.98 -10.52 13.85
C PRO A 9 1.15 -9.48 14.97
N HIS A 10 0.05 -9.09 15.59
CA HIS A 10 0.01 -8.11 16.68
C HIS A 10 0.56 -6.72 16.32
N GLY A 11 0.57 -6.34 15.05
CA GLY A 11 1.04 -5.01 14.61
C GLY A 11 0.28 -3.88 15.34
N PRO A 12 0.97 -2.95 16.03
CA PRO A 12 0.33 -2.01 16.94
C PRO A 12 -0.43 -0.89 16.22
N ASN A 13 -0.04 -0.57 14.97
CA ASN A 13 -0.50 0.62 14.26
C ASN A 13 -1.51 0.33 13.14
N ILE A 14 -1.85 -0.94 12.91
CA ILE A 14 -2.78 -1.33 11.83
C ILE A 14 -4.13 -0.64 11.95
N LEU A 15 -4.84 -0.46 10.84
CA LEU A 15 -6.15 0.19 10.84
C LEU A 15 -7.13 -0.51 11.80
N PRO A 16 -7.97 0.27 12.52
CA PRO A 16 -8.98 -0.29 13.41
C PRO A 16 -9.95 -1.21 12.64
N ARG A 17 -10.18 -2.42 13.16
CA ARG A 17 -11.11 -3.38 12.55
C ARG A 17 -12.51 -2.82 12.37
N GLU A 18 -12.98 -2.03 13.34
CA GLU A 18 -14.31 -1.40 13.26
C GLU A 18 -14.42 -0.37 12.14
N MET A 19 -13.34 0.40 11.87
CA MET A 19 -13.30 1.30 10.72
C MET A 19 -13.43 0.53 9.40
N VAL A 20 -12.64 -0.53 9.24
CA VAL A 20 -12.67 -1.36 8.02
C VAL A 20 -13.99 -2.10 7.88
N ARG A 21 -14.59 -2.57 8.98
CA ARG A 21 -15.94 -3.14 9.02
C ARG A 21 -16.97 -2.15 8.51
N GLY A 22 -16.86 -0.88 8.91
CA GLY A 22 -17.74 0.18 8.43
C GLY A 22 -17.69 0.36 6.91
N PHE A 23 -16.50 0.36 6.32
CA PHE A 23 -16.36 0.39 4.85
C PHE A 23 -16.95 -0.87 4.20
N GLN A 24 -16.58 -2.04 4.70
CA GLN A 24 -17.04 -3.33 4.15
C GLN A 24 -18.56 -3.47 4.19
N ALA A 25 -19.20 -3.06 5.28
CA ALA A 25 -20.65 -3.15 5.43
C ALA A 25 -21.42 -2.27 4.43
N ASN A 26 -20.81 -1.20 3.92
CA ASN A 26 -21.39 -0.31 2.93
C ASN A 26 -21.05 -0.68 1.47
N ILE A 27 -20.25 -1.73 1.26
CA ILE A 27 -19.89 -2.24 -0.07
C ILE A 27 -20.34 -3.70 -0.15
N PRO A 28 -21.55 -3.98 -0.63
CA PRO A 28 -22.08 -5.34 -0.71
C PRO A 28 -21.14 -6.29 -1.46
N ASP A 29 -21.10 -7.54 -1.03
CA ASP A 29 -20.30 -8.62 -1.63
C ASP A 29 -18.79 -8.36 -1.69
N SER A 30 -18.28 -7.39 -0.90
CA SER A 30 -16.86 -7.07 -0.87
C SER A 30 -16.06 -8.04 -0.01
N SER A 31 -14.81 -8.25 -0.42
CA SER A 31 -13.79 -9.00 0.35
C SER A 31 -12.56 -8.14 0.57
N ILE A 32 -11.91 -8.29 1.72
CA ILE A 32 -10.56 -7.78 1.92
C ILE A 32 -9.61 -8.62 1.06
N VAL A 33 -8.67 -7.97 0.37
CA VAL A 33 -7.71 -8.66 -0.51
C VAL A 33 -6.26 -8.34 -0.14
N GLU A 34 -5.43 -9.37 -0.14
CA GLU A 34 -3.97 -9.31 0.09
C GLU A 34 -3.25 -10.31 -0.82
N CYS A 35 -1.91 -10.21 -0.90
CA CYS A 35 -1.03 -11.28 -1.39
C CYS A 35 -0.01 -11.66 -0.32
N ASN A 36 0.53 -12.87 -0.41
CA ASN A 36 1.63 -13.32 0.42
C ASN A 36 2.84 -12.38 0.30
N VAL A 37 3.72 -12.37 1.30
CA VAL A 37 4.88 -11.46 1.35
C VAL A 37 6.15 -12.15 0.89
N LEU A 38 7.16 -11.35 0.52
CA LEU A 38 8.46 -11.85 0.05
C LEU A 38 9.48 -12.00 1.18
N TYR A 39 9.42 -11.11 2.19
CA TYR A 39 10.34 -11.13 3.33
C TYR A 39 10.00 -12.24 4.35
N PRO A 40 10.96 -12.68 5.18
CA PRO A 40 10.70 -13.68 6.22
C PRO A 40 9.61 -13.24 7.19
N SER A 41 8.46 -13.94 7.14
CA SER A 41 7.28 -13.66 7.95
C SER A 41 6.35 -14.88 7.89
N PRO A 42 5.46 -15.09 8.89
CA PRO A 42 4.37 -16.06 8.77
C PRO A 42 3.53 -15.86 7.50
N ARG A 43 3.41 -14.62 7.01
CA ARG A 43 2.66 -14.26 5.81
C ARG A 43 3.33 -14.66 4.48
N GLN A 44 4.50 -15.31 4.50
CA GLN A 44 5.11 -15.88 3.28
C GLN A 44 4.34 -17.09 2.74
N THR A 45 3.55 -17.76 3.59
CA THR A 45 2.71 -18.88 3.20
C THR A 45 1.25 -18.53 3.40
N THR A 46 0.38 -19.06 2.57
CA THR A 46 -1.07 -18.84 2.69
C THR A 46 -1.61 -19.28 4.05
N GLU A 47 -1.16 -20.42 4.59
CA GLU A 47 -1.55 -20.91 5.91
C GLU A 47 -1.14 -19.93 7.02
N GLY A 48 0.13 -19.52 7.07
CA GLY A 48 0.62 -18.58 8.06
C GLY A 48 0.00 -17.19 7.90
N HIS A 49 -0.30 -16.77 6.68
CA HIS A 49 -1.02 -15.53 6.41
C HIS A 49 -2.45 -15.59 6.96
N ARG A 50 -3.18 -16.68 6.74
CA ARG A 50 -4.52 -16.88 7.32
C ARG A 50 -4.50 -16.87 8.85
N GLU A 51 -3.45 -17.45 9.48
CA GLU A 51 -3.29 -17.38 10.93
C GLU A 51 -3.03 -15.94 11.41
N THR A 52 -2.20 -15.19 10.68
CA THR A 52 -1.96 -13.76 10.96
C THR A 52 -3.26 -12.95 10.87
N LEU A 53 -4.10 -13.22 9.87
CA LEU A 53 -5.40 -12.58 9.73
C LEU A 53 -6.30 -12.84 10.96
N ARG A 54 -6.35 -14.08 11.43
CA ARG A 54 -7.10 -14.43 12.66
C ARG A 54 -6.55 -13.72 13.89
N THR A 55 -5.23 -13.74 14.06
CA THR A 55 -4.52 -13.07 15.17
C THR A 55 -4.82 -11.58 15.22
N ASN A 56 -4.87 -10.92 14.06
CA ASN A 56 -5.14 -9.49 13.94
C ASN A 56 -6.65 -9.16 13.93
N GLY A 57 -7.55 -10.15 14.02
CA GLY A 57 -9.00 -9.96 14.10
C GLY A 57 -9.68 -9.63 12.76
N TRP A 58 -9.05 -9.98 11.63
CA TRP A 58 -9.67 -9.85 10.30
C TRP A 58 -10.59 -11.04 10.00
N THR A 59 -11.67 -11.21 10.79
CA THR A 59 -12.57 -12.36 10.74
C THR A 59 -14.03 -11.99 10.51
N PHE A 60 -14.32 -10.71 10.32
CA PHE A 60 -15.68 -10.19 10.21
C PHE A 60 -16.21 -10.19 8.77
N CYS A 61 -15.37 -10.44 7.78
CA CYS A 61 -15.72 -10.55 6.37
C CYS A 61 -14.77 -11.53 5.67
N PRO A 62 -15.06 -11.94 4.43
CA PRO A 62 -14.12 -12.73 3.64
C PRO A 62 -12.80 -11.98 3.46
N VAL A 63 -11.69 -12.70 3.57
CA VAL A 63 -10.34 -12.21 3.23
C VAL A 63 -9.76 -13.18 2.21
N ASP A 64 -9.45 -12.63 1.03
CA ASP A 64 -8.88 -13.37 -0.09
C ASP A 64 -7.37 -13.11 -0.19
N ILE A 65 -6.57 -14.17 -0.14
CA ILE A 65 -5.14 -14.13 -0.42
C ILE A 65 -4.98 -14.41 -1.91
N MET A 66 -4.95 -13.35 -2.70
CA MET A 66 -5.13 -13.39 -4.15
C MET A 66 -4.13 -14.27 -4.92
N ASP A 67 -2.99 -14.58 -4.32
CA ASP A 67 -1.93 -15.42 -4.93
C ASP A 67 -1.89 -16.85 -4.36
N GLU A 68 -2.91 -17.29 -3.63
CA GLU A 68 -2.93 -18.65 -3.07
C GLU A 68 -3.04 -19.75 -4.14
N ASP A 69 -3.73 -19.47 -5.26
CA ASP A 69 -3.89 -20.37 -6.40
C ASP A 69 -2.98 -20.01 -7.59
N GLY A 70 -1.96 -19.19 -7.33
CA GLY A 70 -0.97 -18.76 -8.32
C GLY A 70 -1.10 -17.31 -8.77
N ASP A 71 -0.43 -17.01 -9.86
CA ASP A 71 -0.26 -15.66 -10.37
C ASP A 71 -0.83 -15.52 -11.79
N VAL A 72 -1.07 -14.27 -12.18
CA VAL A 72 -1.37 -13.85 -13.54
C VAL A 72 -0.52 -12.62 -13.88
N SER A 73 -0.07 -12.51 -15.14
CA SER A 73 0.66 -11.34 -15.60
C SER A 73 -0.29 -10.24 -16.08
N LEU A 74 -0.13 -9.04 -15.53
CA LEU A 74 -0.75 -7.84 -16.06
C LEU A 74 0.25 -7.06 -16.93
N PRO A 75 -0.17 -6.49 -18.08
CA PRO A 75 0.69 -5.69 -18.92
C PRO A 75 1.23 -4.46 -18.16
N GLY A 76 2.54 -4.27 -18.23
CA GLY A 76 3.24 -3.11 -17.67
C GLY A 76 3.92 -2.28 -18.76
N LYS A 77 4.40 -1.09 -18.39
CA LYS A 77 5.25 -0.26 -19.23
C LYS A 77 6.52 0.05 -18.44
N GLY A 78 7.65 -0.43 -18.89
CA GLY A 78 8.92 -0.36 -18.15
C GLY A 78 9.21 -1.68 -17.42
N LEU A 79 8.37 -2.10 -16.47
CA LEU A 79 8.14 -3.52 -16.24
C LEU A 79 7.31 -4.03 -17.43
N THR A 80 7.87 -4.91 -18.24
CA THR A 80 7.17 -5.45 -19.41
C THR A 80 5.83 -6.09 -19.02
N GLU A 81 5.77 -6.69 -17.85
CA GLU A 81 4.59 -7.24 -17.20
C GLU A 81 4.80 -7.31 -15.68
N LEU A 82 3.72 -7.26 -14.92
CA LEU A 82 3.72 -7.47 -13.47
C LEU A 82 2.99 -8.76 -13.13
N SER A 83 3.63 -9.65 -12.41
CA SER A 83 2.98 -10.83 -11.82
C SER A 83 2.18 -10.42 -10.59
N VAL A 84 0.87 -10.65 -10.61
CA VAL A 84 -0.07 -10.33 -9.52
C VAL A 84 -0.79 -11.58 -9.06
N GLY A 85 -1.39 -11.54 -7.87
CA GLY A 85 -2.22 -12.64 -7.41
C GLY A 85 -3.36 -12.92 -8.39
N LYS A 86 -3.52 -14.18 -8.78
CA LYS A 86 -4.45 -14.61 -9.83
C LYS A 86 -5.90 -14.19 -9.55
N HIS A 87 -6.29 -14.17 -8.28
CA HIS A 87 -7.67 -13.83 -7.89
C HIS A 87 -8.02 -12.36 -8.15
N ILE A 88 -7.07 -11.49 -8.52
CA ILE A 88 -7.38 -10.12 -8.92
C ILE A 88 -8.41 -10.07 -10.06
N LEU A 89 -8.43 -11.11 -10.91
CA LEU A 89 -9.36 -11.26 -12.03
C LEU A 89 -10.81 -11.52 -11.59
N ASN A 90 -11.05 -11.82 -10.31
CA ASN A 90 -12.38 -12.08 -9.77
C ASN A 90 -13.11 -10.80 -9.33
N TYR A 91 -12.47 -9.64 -9.44
CA TYR A 91 -12.98 -8.37 -8.93
C TYR A 91 -13.19 -7.35 -10.05
N ASP A 92 -14.40 -6.79 -10.11
CA ASP A 92 -14.76 -5.74 -11.10
C ASP A 92 -14.30 -4.35 -10.64
N ALA A 93 -14.13 -4.15 -9.32
CA ALA A 93 -13.75 -2.86 -8.74
C ALA A 93 -12.86 -3.03 -7.51
N MET A 94 -12.08 -1.99 -7.20
CA MET A 94 -11.22 -1.98 -6.03
C MET A 94 -11.35 -0.68 -5.23
N LEU A 95 -11.61 -0.81 -3.93
CA LEU A 95 -11.37 0.23 -2.94
C LEU A 95 -9.98 0.02 -2.34
N VAL A 96 -9.10 0.99 -2.51
CA VAL A 96 -7.77 0.98 -1.92
C VAL A 96 -7.83 1.71 -0.58
N LEU A 97 -7.93 0.96 0.51
CA LEU A 97 -8.02 1.51 1.87
C LEU A 97 -6.64 1.43 2.52
N THR A 98 -5.96 2.55 2.60
CA THR A 98 -4.55 2.63 2.96
C THR A 98 -4.36 3.26 4.33
N HIS A 99 -3.65 2.58 5.22
CA HIS A 99 -3.00 3.21 6.36
C HIS A 99 -1.79 3.97 5.83
N PHE A 100 -1.85 5.31 5.84
CA PHE A 100 -0.71 6.16 5.42
C PHE A 100 0.34 6.24 6.53
N LYS A 101 1.61 5.99 6.22
CA LYS A 101 2.71 5.94 7.19
C LYS A 101 4.07 6.00 6.50
N GLY A 102 5.16 6.08 7.27
CA GLY A 102 6.51 5.89 6.79
C GLY A 102 6.78 4.47 6.28
N HIS A 103 7.91 4.30 5.61
CA HIS A 103 8.36 2.99 5.14
C HIS A 103 9.88 2.95 5.02
N THR A 104 10.50 1.87 5.52
CA THR A 104 11.95 1.72 5.62
C THR A 104 12.67 1.82 4.27
N VAL A 105 12.10 1.28 3.20
CA VAL A 105 12.68 1.29 1.85
C VAL A 105 12.04 2.35 0.96
N GLY A 106 10.71 2.52 1.05
CA GLY A 106 9.92 3.37 0.16
C GLY A 106 9.76 4.82 0.62
N GLY A 107 10.29 5.20 1.78
CA GLY A 107 10.08 6.53 2.37
C GLY A 107 8.71 6.66 3.02
N PHE A 108 7.63 6.50 2.25
CA PHE A 108 6.27 6.41 2.75
C PHE A 108 5.48 5.28 2.07
N GLY A 109 4.39 4.88 2.68
CA GLY A 109 3.42 3.95 2.15
C GLY A 109 2.06 4.61 2.03
N GLY A 110 1.75 5.09 0.83
CA GLY A 110 0.45 5.58 0.40
C GLY A 110 -0.32 4.55 -0.43
N SER A 111 -1.34 5.01 -1.15
CA SER A 111 -2.18 4.19 -2.03
C SER A 111 -1.36 3.51 -3.13
N LEU A 112 -0.36 4.21 -3.70
CA LEU A 112 0.53 3.62 -4.70
C LEU A 112 1.20 2.36 -4.15
N LYS A 113 1.87 2.46 -3.00
CA LYS A 113 2.57 1.31 -2.41
C LYS A 113 1.59 0.20 -2.04
N ASN A 114 0.40 0.54 -1.55
CA ASN A 114 -0.60 -0.44 -1.16
C ASN A 114 -1.02 -1.32 -2.33
N ILE A 115 -1.25 -0.76 -3.52
CA ILE A 115 -1.61 -1.57 -4.69
C ILE A 115 -0.40 -2.23 -5.35
N SER A 116 0.71 -1.51 -5.54
CA SER A 116 1.85 -2.04 -6.30
C SER A 116 2.50 -3.24 -5.59
N ILE A 117 2.89 -3.07 -4.33
CA ILE A 117 3.49 -4.17 -3.54
C ILE A 117 2.41 -5.16 -3.08
N GLY A 118 1.24 -4.64 -2.68
CA GLY A 118 0.19 -5.45 -2.06
C GLY A 118 -0.58 -6.35 -3.03
N CYS A 119 -0.66 -6.02 -4.32
CA CYS A 119 -1.28 -6.88 -5.34
C CYS A 119 -0.26 -7.72 -6.12
N ALA A 120 1.02 -7.33 -6.11
CA ALA A 120 2.09 -8.14 -6.68
C ALA A 120 2.16 -9.50 -5.95
N SER A 121 2.30 -10.59 -6.70
CA SER A 121 2.40 -11.93 -6.13
C SER A 121 3.63 -12.08 -5.22
N GLY A 122 3.53 -12.91 -4.20
CA GLY A 122 4.53 -13.03 -3.15
C GLY A 122 5.90 -13.49 -3.66
N LYS A 123 5.92 -14.34 -4.69
CA LYS A 123 7.18 -14.89 -5.25
C LYS A 123 7.71 -14.05 -6.41
N LEU A 124 6.95 -13.92 -7.50
CA LEU A 124 7.43 -13.29 -8.73
C LEU A 124 7.23 -11.78 -8.73
N GLY A 125 6.01 -11.31 -8.51
CA GLY A 125 5.68 -9.89 -8.66
C GLY A 125 6.45 -8.99 -7.71
N LYS A 126 6.58 -9.38 -6.45
CA LYS A 126 7.37 -8.60 -5.49
C LYS A 126 8.86 -8.61 -5.84
N GLN A 127 9.40 -9.72 -6.39
CA GLN A 127 10.77 -9.74 -6.89
C GLN A 127 10.99 -8.81 -8.08
N GLN A 128 10.01 -8.75 -9.01
CA GLN A 128 10.07 -7.84 -10.17
C GLN A 128 10.20 -6.38 -9.73
N ILE A 129 9.45 -5.98 -8.69
CA ILE A 129 9.51 -4.60 -8.17
C ILE A 129 10.78 -4.36 -7.36
N HIS A 130 11.13 -5.27 -6.46
CA HIS A 130 12.29 -5.10 -5.57
C HIS A 130 13.62 -5.35 -6.27
N GLN A 131 13.66 -6.22 -7.29
CA GLN A 131 14.91 -6.67 -7.92
C GLN A 131 16.00 -7.03 -6.90
N LEU A 132 15.67 -7.95 -6.01
CA LEU A 132 16.63 -8.41 -5.03
C LEU A 132 17.88 -8.96 -5.73
N PRO A 133 19.08 -8.45 -5.40
CA PRO A 133 20.33 -9.03 -5.87
C PRO A 133 20.54 -10.42 -5.26
N GLY A 134 21.45 -11.17 -5.84
CA GLY A 134 21.76 -12.53 -5.37
C GLY A 134 22.29 -12.62 -3.94
N ASP A 135 22.74 -11.50 -3.37
CA ASP A 135 23.16 -11.38 -1.96
C ASP A 135 21.98 -11.13 -0.99
N GLY A 136 20.77 -11.03 -1.49
CA GLY A 136 19.55 -10.84 -0.69
C GLY A 136 19.37 -9.43 -0.11
N THR A 137 20.18 -8.45 -0.51
CA THR A 137 19.98 -7.07 -0.08
C THR A 137 18.72 -6.45 -0.69
N TRP A 138 18.04 -5.61 0.07
CA TRP A 138 16.83 -4.92 -0.37
C TRP A 138 17.21 -3.55 -0.95
N PRO A 139 17.27 -3.40 -2.27
CA PRO A 139 17.57 -2.12 -2.88
C PRO A 139 16.45 -1.13 -2.61
N GLY A 140 16.85 0.13 -2.41
CA GLY A 140 15.97 1.27 -2.25
C GLY A 140 16.30 2.35 -3.29
N GLY A 141 15.91 3.58 -2.98
CA GLY A 141 16.22 4.75 -3.79
C GLY A 141 15.33 4.89 -5.04
N PRO A 142 15.70 5.82 -5.96
CA PRO A 142 14.82 6.23 -7.06
C PRO A 142 14.34 5.09 -7.96
N LEU A 143 15.21 4.15 -8.30
CA LEU A 143 14.85 3.03 -9.18
C LEU A 143 13.77 2.11 -8.56
N PHE A 144 13.83 1.87 -7.26
CA PHE A 144 12.79 1.12 -6.55
C PHE A 144 11.45 1.85 -6.62
N MET A 145 11.46 3.20 -6.41
CA MET A 145 10.24 4.01 -6.50
C MET A 145 9.64 3.96 -7.92
N GLU A 146 10.46 4.06 -8.94
CA GLU A 146 10.03 4.00 -10.33
C GLU A 146 9.38 2.65 -10.66
N ARG A 147 9.97 1.53 -10.23
CA ARG A 147 9.39 0.19 -10.39
C ARG A 147 8.09 0.01 -9.65
N MET A 148 8.02 0.57 -8.44
CA MET A 148 6.78 0.54 -7.67
C MET A 148 5.66 1.32 -8.39
N VAL A 149 5.98 2.46 -9.01
CA VAL A 149 5.04 3.21 -9.86
C VAL A 149 4.61 2.41 -11.08
N GLU A 150 5.55 1.77 -11.78
CA GLU A 150 5.25 0.92 -12.94
C GLU A 150 4.33 -0.24 -12.57
N GLY A 151 4.59 -0.89 -11.42
CA GLY A 151 3.71 -1.92 -10.87
C GLY A 151 2.32 -1.40 -10.52
N GLY A 152 2.25 -0.25 -9.85
CA GLY A 152 0.97 0.42 -9.55
C GLY A 152 0.18 0.77 -10.80
N LYS A 153 0.88 1.19 -11.87
CA LYS A 153 0.24 1.52 -13.16
C LYS A 153 -0.39 0.30 -13.82
N ALA A 154 0.21 -0.88 -13.72
CA ALA A 154 -0.40 -2.11 -14.22
C ALA A 154 -1.73 -2.40 -13.52
N ILE A 155 -1.80 -2.18 -12.20
CA ILE A 155 -3.02 -2.36 -11.42
C ILE A 155 -4.08 -1.30 -11.77
N THR A 156 -3.70 -0.02 -11.83
CA THR A 156 -4.65 1.06 -12.19
C THR A 156 -5.20 0.88 -13.60
N ASN A 157 -4.39 0.43 -14.56
CA ASN A 157 -4.83 0.14 -15.91
C ASN A 157 -5.81 -1.04 -15.95
N HIS A 158 -5.62 -2.05 -15.10
CA HIS A 158 -6.50 -3.22 -15.03
C HIS A 158 -7.92 -2.82 -14.57
N PHE A 159 -8.03 -2.01 -13.52
CA PHE A 159 -9.34 -1.57 -13.00
C PHE A 159 -9.92 -0.35 -13.74
N GLY A 160 -9.09 0.42 -14.46
CA GLY A 160 -9.53 1.63 -15.17
C GLY A 160 -10.16 2.65 -14.22
N GLN A 161 -11.44 2.98 -14.46
CA GLN A 161 -12.18 3.92 -13.60
C GLN A 161 -12.87 3.25 -12.39
N HIS A 162 -12.75 1.93 -12.24
CA HIS A 162 -13.37 1.17 -11.15
C HIS A 162 -12.43 0.98 -9.95
N ILE A 163 -11.60 1.97 -9.68
CA ILE A 163 -10.69 1.99 -8.53
C ILE A 163 -10.78 3.34 -7.81
N THR A 164 -10.87 3.28 -6.49
CA THR A 164 -10.96 4.47 -5.62
C THR A 164 -9.98 4.33 -4.48
N TYR A 165 -9.41 5.44 -4.03
CA TYR A 165 -8.34 5.49 -3.06
C TYR A 165 -8.75 6.25 -1.81
N ILE A 166 -8.43 5.69 -0.65
CA ILE A 166 -8.60 6.30 0.66
C ILE A 166 -7.30 6.15 1.44
N ASN A 167 -6.71 7.26 1.84
CA ASN A 167 -5.58 7.29 2.76
C ASN A 167 -6.05 7.71 4.16
N VAL A 168 -5.78 6.88 5.15
CA VAL A 168 -6.09 7.12 6.56
C VAL A 168 -4.79 7.56 7.25
N LEU A 169 -4.71 8.84 7.58
CA LEU A 169 -3.55 9.49 8.18
C LEU A 169 -3.70 9.48 9.71
N ARG A 170 -3.60 8.30 10.31
CA ARG A 170 -3.62 8.10 11.77
C ARG A 170 -2.55 7.12 12.20
N ASN A 171 -2.07 7.26 13.42
CA ASN A 171 -0.97 6.43 13.96
C ASN A 171 0.19 6.29 12.96
N MET A 172 0.57 7.39 12.34
CA MET A 172 1.59 7.44 11.28
C MET A 172 2.99 7.23 11.88
N SER A 173 3.37 5.96 12.04
CA SER A 173 4.74 5.60 12.38
C SER A 173 5.69 5.90 11.20
N VAL A 174 6.97 6.10 11.49
CA VAL A 174 8.04 6.11 10.47
C VAL A 174 8.24 4.73 9.82
N ASP A 175 7.71 3.67 10.44
CA ASP A 175 7.76 2.31 9.96
C ASP A 175 6.41 1.85 9.41
N CYS A 176 6.48 0.91 8.48
CA CYS A 176 5.29 0.26 7.92
C CYS A 176 4.74 -0.80 8.88
N ASP A 177 3.45 -1.13 8.73
CA ASP A 177 2.81 -2.24 9.45
C ASP A 177 3.49 -3.60 9.20
N CYS A 178 4.36 -3.69 8.19
CA CYS A 178 5.22 -4.83 7.94
C CYS A 178 6.39 -4.99 8.95
N ALA A 179 6.64 -3.99 9.80
CA ALA A 179 7.58 -4.11 10.92
C ALA A 179 6.95 -4.82 12.14
N GLY A 180 5.63 -5.03 12.14
CA GLY A 180 4.92 -5.71 13.22
C GLY A 180 5.17 -5.05 14.58
N LEU A 181 5.49 -5.85 15.59
CA LEU A 181 5.81 -5.37 16.93
C LEU A 181 7.08 -4.49 17.00
N GLY A 182 7.94 -4.53 15.98
CA GLY A 182 9.13 -3.69 15.88
C GLY A 182 8.88 -2.29 15.35
N ALA A 183 7.65 -1.96 14.94
CA ALA A 183 7.34 -0.63 14.43
C ALA A 183 7.54 0.45 15.51
N ALA A 184 8.21 1.54 15.14
CA ALA A 184 8.37 2.69 16.03
C ALA A 184 7.01 3.28 16.41
N ALA A 185 6.93 3.83 17.62
CA ALA A 185 5.73 4.56 18.04
C ALA A 185 5.51 5.78 17.13
N PRO A 186 4.25 6.09 16.75
CA PRO A 186 3.94 7.29 15.98
C PRO A 186 4.30 8.56 16.75
N THR A 187 5.00 9.49 16.08
CA THR A 187 5.33 10.83 16.61
C THR A 187 4.58 11.93 15.87
N THR A 188 4.04 11.63 14.70
CA THR A 188 3.24 12.52 13.87
C THR A 188 1.77 12.44 14.31
N PRO A 189 1.08 13.57 14.51
CA PRO A 189 -0.35 13.55 14.93
C PRO A 189 -1.25 12.99 13.81
N ASP A 190 -2.42 12.50 14.21
CA ASP A 190 -3.47 12.09 13.27
C ASP A 190 -3.98 13.30 12.48
N LEU A 191 -4.14 13.15 11.16
CA LEU A 191 -4.57 14.24 10.27
C LEU A 191 -5.94 14.00 9.62
N GLY A 192 -6.48 12.79 9.74
CA GLY A 192 -7.80 12.45 9.19
C GLY A 192 -7.76 11.45 8.06
N ILE A 193 -8.74 11.55 7.17
CA ILE A 193 -8.94 10.62 6.06
C ILE A 193 -9.09 11.43 4.77
N ILE A 194 -8.37 11.03 3.73
CA ILE A 194 -8.44 11.65 2.40
C ILE A 194 -8.91 10.59 1.41
N ALA A 195 -9.82 10.98 0.52
CA ALA A 195 -10.31 10.12 -0.55
C ALA A 195 -10.20 10.81 -1.91
N SER A 196 -9.90 10.04 -2.95
CA SER A 196 -9.88 10.51 -4.34
C SER A 196 -10.07 9.34 -5.31
N THR A 197 -10.51 9.62 -6.50
CA THR A 197 -10.43 8.69 -7.65
C THR A 197 -9.11 8.81 -8.41
N ASP A 198 -8.24 9.74 -8.02
CA ASP A 198 -6.92 9.98 -8.59
C ASP A 198 -5.85 9.57 -7.57
N ILE A 199 -5.04 8.57 -7.94
CA ILE A 199 -4.02 7.99 -7.05
C ILE A 199 -2.89 8.98 -6.73
N LEU A 200 -2.50 9.81 -7.70
CA LEU A 200 -1.48 10.81 -7.47
C LEU A 200 -1.98 11.92 -6.57
N ALA A 201 -3.21 12.39 -6.79
CA ALA A 201 -3.83 13.43 -5.97
C ALA A 201 -3.94 13.00 -4.50
N VAL A 202 -4.40 11.78 -4.22
CA VAL A 202 -4.56 11.30 -2.83
C VAL A 202 -3.22 11.14 -2.11
N ASP A 203 -2.19 10.60 -2.78
CA ASP A 203 -0.88 10.43 -2.17
C ASP A 203 -0.16 11.78 -2.04
N GLN A 204 -0.27 12.69 -3.03
CA GLN A 204 0.26 14.05 -2.96
C GLN A 204 -0.37 14.82 -1.79
N ALA A 205 -1.70 14.85 -1.69
CA ALA A 205 -2.40 15.54 -0.62
C ALA A 205 -2.00 14.99 0.77
N SER A 206 -1.82 13.68 0.89
CA SER A 206 -1.37 13.05 2.14
C SER A 206 0.02 13.53 2.55
N VAL A 207 0.95 13.58 1.60
CA VAL A 207 2.32 14.10 1.83
C VAL A 207 2.27 15.59 2.17
N ASP A 208 1.53 16.40 1.42
CA ASP A 208 1.40 17.84 1.64
C ASP A 208 0.85 18.17 3.03
N MET A 209 -0.14 17.40 3.52
CA MET A 209 -0.68 17.56 4.88
C MET A 209 0.38 17.28 5.94
N VAL A 210 1.22 16.26 5.75
CA VAL A 210 2.34 16.00 6.67
C VAL A 210 3.34 17.15 6.63
N TYR A 211 3.70 17.64 5.44
CA TYR A 211 4.65 18.74 5.27
C TYR A 211 4.12 20.09 5.79
N ALA A 212 2.82 20.27 5.86
CA ALA A 212 2.19 21.46 6.43
C ALA A 212 2.25 21.54 7.96
N LEU A 213 2.54 20.42 8.65
CA LEU A 213 2.66 20.40 10.11
C LEU A 213 3.85 21.25 10.61
N PRO A 214 3.79 21.74 11.87
CA PRO A 214 4.96 22.28 12.53
C PRO A 214 6.15 21.30 12.50
N GLU A 215 7.37 21.81 12.36
CA GLU A 215 8.57 20.98 12.23
C GLU A 215 8.72 19.90 13.30
N ALA A 216 8.46 20.25 14.55
CA ALA A 216 8.54 19.31 15.67
C ALA A 216 7.59 18.10 15.54
N GLN A 217 6.49 18.24 14.81
CA GLN A 217 5.47 17.19 14.63
C GLN A 217 5.69 16.36 13.37
N ARG A 218 6.39 16.91 12.35
CA ARG A 218 6.61 16.25 11.06
C ARG A 218 8.00 15.67 10.87
N ARG A 219 8.98 16.13 11.69
CA ARG A 219 10.42 15.91 11.46
C ARG A 219 10.76 14.45 11.17
N ASP A 220 10.31 13.53 11.99
CA ASP A 220 10.72 12.13 11.91
C ASP A 220 10.13 11.47 10.65
N LEU A 221 8.89 11.79 10.30
CA LEU A 221 8.23 11.23 9.11
C LEU A 221 8.78 11.88 7.82
N VAL A 222 9.03 13.19 7.82
CA VAL A 222 9.64 13.89 6.69
C VAL A 222 11.06 13.38 6.46
N GLU A 223 11.86 13.24 7.51
CA GLU A 223 13.21 12.65 7.40
C GLU A 223 13.15 11.24 6.77
N ARG A 224 12.20 10.40 7.19
CA ARG A 224 12.02 9.08 6.60
C ARG A 224 11.65 9.16 5.12
N ILE A 225 10.74 10.06 4.73
CA ILE A 225 10.33 10.26 3.34
C ILE A 225 11.52 10.70 2.48
N GLU A 226 12.26 11.71 2.92
CA GLU A 226 13.34 12.31 2.15
C GLU A 226 14.59 11.41 2.07
N SER A 227 15.01 10.83 3.21
CA SER A 227 16.20 9.98 3.26
C SER A 227 16.08 8.70 2.41
N ARG A 228 14.88 8.31 2.03
CA ARG A 228 14.60 7.15 1.18
C ARG A 228 14.19 7.52 -0.24
N SER A 229 14.33 8.80 -0.64
CA SER A 229 13.85 9.30 -1.94
C SER A 229 12.34 9.07 -2.16
N GLY A 230 11.55 9.11 -1.09
CA GLY A 230 10.11 8.77 -1.13
C GLY A 230 9.30 9.65 -2.08
N LEU A 231 9.65 10.94 -2.22
CA LEU A 231 8.98 11.87 -3.12
C LEU A 231 9.10 11.47 -4.62
N ARG A 232 10.09 10.63 -4.96
CA ARG A 232 10.21 10.09 -6.32
C ARG A 232 8.98 9.29 -6.76
N GLN A 233 8.22 8.72 -5.83
CA GLN A 233 6.94 8.07 -6.13
C GLN A 233 5.97 9.07 -6.80
N LEU A 234 5.80 10.27 -6.24
CA LEU A 234 4.90 11.30 -6.74
C LEU A 234 5.37 11.85 -8.09
N GLU A 235 6.66 12.20 -8.17
CA GLU A 235 7.27 12.71 -9.40
C GLU A 235 7.10 11.71 -10.56
N TYR A 236 7.40 10.44 -10.31
CA TYR A 236 7.37 9.44 -11.36
C TYR A 236 5.93 9.04 -11.74
N MET A 237 4.97 9.02 -10.78
CA MET A 237 3.54 8.89 -11.10
C MET A 237 3.09 9.98 -12.08
N LYS A 238 3.50 11.23 -11.85
CA LYS A 238 3.20 12.36 -12.75
C LYS A 238 3.79 12.13 -14.13
N LEU A 239 5.06 11.74 -14.21
CA LEU A 239 5.74 11.43 -15.50
C LEU A 239 5.07 10.27 -16.24
N GLN A 240 4.52 9.31 -15.52
CA GLN A 240 3.81 8.17 -16.09
C GLN A 240 2.33 8.47 -16.41
N GLY A 241 1.83 9.67 -16.13
CA GLY A 241 0.45 10.06 -16.38
C GLY A 241 -0.56 9.28 -15.54
N MET A 242 -0.24 9.00 -14.27
CA MET A 242 -1.11 8.25 -13.36
C MET A 242 -2.06 9.15 -12.56
N GLY A 243 -2.17 10.41 -12.89
CA GLY A 243 -3.03 11.36 -12.22
C GLY A 243 -2.45 12.76 -12.20
N ASN A 244 -3.03 13.61 -11.36
CA ASN A 244 -2.66 15.01 -11.24
C ASN A 244 -2.17 15.32 -9.82
N ASN A 245 -1.04 16.02 -9.69
CA ASN A 245 -0.54 16.49 -8.40
C ASN A 245 -1.04 17.90 -8.01
N GLN A 246 -1.88 18.51 -8.85
CA GLN A 246 -2.68 19.69 -8.50
C GLN A 246 -4.10 19.24 -8.20
N TYR A 247 -4.61 19.58 -7.03
CA TYR A 247 -5.90 19.11 -6.53
C TYR A 247 -6.58 20.21 -5.69
N ASP A 248 -7.89 20.13 -5.58
CA ASP A 248 -8.67 20.90 -4.63
C ASP A 248 -8.98 20.02 -3.41
N LEU A 249 -8.62 20.47 -2.22
CA LEU A 249 -8.95 19.79 -0.97
C LEU A 249 -10.31 20.30 -0.46
N ILE A 250 -11.31 19.41 -0.46
CA ILE A 250 -12.65 19.71 0.03
C ILE A 250 -12.83 19.05 1.40
N THR A 251 -13.09 19.84 2.42
CA THR A 251 -13.39 19.35 3.77
C THR A 251 -14.88 19.11 3.92
N VAL A 252 -15.28 17.96 4.44
CA VAL A 252 -16.67 17.55 4.68
C VAL A 252 -16.90 17.23 6.14
#